data_b6c81416d41fa8e3832cc133a44fb03c
#
_entry.id   b6c81416d41fa8e3832cc133a44fb03c
#
_cell.length_a   1.000
_cell.length_b   1.000
_cell.length_c   1.000
_cell.angle_alpha   90.00
_cell.angle_beta   90.00
_cell.angle_gamma   90.00
#
_symmetry.space_group_name_H-M   'P 1'
#
loop_
_entity.id
_entity.type
_entity.pdbx_description
1 polymer ?
#
loop_
_entity_poly.entity_id
_entity_poly.type
_entity_poly.pdbx_seq_one_letter_code
_entity_poly.pdbx_strand_id
1 'polypeptide(L)'
;MRFAPFSKKQLRVLTWWRPSSPDRQKDAILCDGAVRSGKTLCLSLSFVMWATHCFSGQDFALCGKTILSLQRNLLEPLLPILRGMGYRCRFAAGRRVLTVGLGRRENRFYLFGGRDEGSASLIQGVTLAGVLLDEVALMPRSFVEQALARCSVPGSRYWFCCNPEHPFHWFYREWIEKAREKNCLYLHFTMRDNPSLTPAIRRRYEGLYSGSFYRRFVLGEWCAPSGAVYPMFSPQTHVVERLPA
;
A
#
# COMPACT_ATOMS: atom_id res chain seq x y z
N MET A 1 -10.25 21.60 -7.73
CA MET A 1 -9.48 20.56 -8.43
C MET A 1 -10.47 19.61 -9.08
N ARG A 2 -10.41 19.39 -10.40
CA ARG A 2 -11.25 18.39 -11.06
C ARG A 2 -10.44 17.10 -11.18
N PHE A 3 -10.92 16.03 -10.56
CA PHE A 3 -10.37 14.70 -10.78
C PHE A 3 -10.86 14.16 -12.13
N ALA A 4 -10.01 13.41 -12.82
CA ALA A 4 -10.53 12.46 -13.81
C ALA A 4 -11.45 11.47 -13.11
N PRO A 5 -12.48 10.93 -13.76
CA PRO A 5 -13.35 9.95 -13.14
C PRO A 5 -12.52 8.77 -12.62
N PHE A 6 -12.80 8.35 -11.41
CA PHE A 6 -12.16 7.14 -10.86
C PHE A 6 -12.67 5.89 -11.59
N SER A 7 -11.78 4.92 -11.84
CA SER A 7 -12.19 3.61 -12.33
C SER A 7 -13.01 2.86 -11.28
N LYS A 8 -13.77 1.85 -11.70
CA LYS A 8 -14.54 0.99 -10.77
C LYS A 8 -13.65 0.38 -9.68
N LYS A 9 -12.43 -0.03 -10.05
CA LYS A 9 -11.46 -0.59 -9.11
C LYS A 9 -10.96 0.46 -8.10
N GLN A 10 -10.65 1.66 -8.56
CA GLN A 10 -10.28 2.79 -7.69
C GLN A 10 -11.43 3.18 -6.75
N LEU A 11 -12.68 3.22 -7.22
CA LEU A 11 -13.84 3.46 -6.37
C LEU A 11 -13.99 2.40 -5.30
N ARG A 12 -13.74 1.12 -5.63
CA ARG A 12 -13.77 0.04 -4.64
C ARG A 12 -12.71 0.25 -3.56
N VAL A 13 -11.48 0.71 -3.90
CA VAL A 13 -10.43 1.08 -2.92
C VAL A 13 -10.91 2.21 -2.02
N LEU A 14 -11.56 3.23 -2.58
CA LEU A 14 -12.01 4.40 -1.80
C LEU A 14 -13.15 4.07 -0.82
N THR A 15 -13.95 3.03 -1.10
CA THR A 15 -15.21 2.79 -0.41
C THR A 15 -15.36 1.42 0.26
N TRP A 16 -14.35 0.53 0.19
CA TRP A 16 -14.45 -0.85 0.70
C TRP A 16 -14.85 -0.95 2.18
N TRP A 17 -14.46 0.02 2.98
CA TRP A 17 -14.71 0.11 4.42
C TRP A 17 -16.09 0.67 4.78
N ARG A 18 -16.84 1.24 3.82
CA ARG A 18 -18.17 1.86 4.07
C ARG A 18 -19.20 0.81 4.44
N PRO A 19 -20.22 1.19 5.27
CA PRO A 19 -21.29 0.27 5.65
C PRO A 19 -22.03 -0.39 4.48
N SER A 20 -22.15 0.32 3.34
CA SER A 20 -22.80 -0.17 2.12
C SER A 20 -21.90 -1.07 1.26
N SER A 21 -20.62 -1.23 1.60
CA SER A 21 -19.68 -2.04 0.81
C SER A 21 -19.84 -3.53 1.12
N PRO A 22 -19.82 -4.42 0.11
CA PRO A 22 -19.75 -5.86 0.34
C PRO A 22 -18.44 -6.28 1.04
N ASP A 23 -17.40 -5.45 0.95
CA ASP A 23 -16.07 -5.70 1.53
C ASP A 23 -15.94 -5.17 2.97
N ARG A 24 -16.99 -4.59 3.55
CA ARG A 24 -16.94 -3.90 4.86
C ARG A 24 -16.42 -4.72 6.03
N GLN A 25 -16.51 -6.04 5.93
CA GLN A 25 -16.06 -6.99 6.97
C GLN A 25 -14.61 -7.42 6.84
N LYS A 26 -13.90 -6.90 5.82
CA LYS A 26 -12.47 -7.16 5.64
C LYS A 26 -11.64 -6.39 6.65
N ASP A 27 -10.56 -7.03 7.14
CA ASP A 27 -9.62 -6.42 8.09
C ASP A 27 -8.53 -5.63 7.39
N ALA A 28 -8.29 -5.93 6.11
CA ALA A 28 -7.24 -5.30 5.33
C ALA A 28 -7.65 -5.09 3.87
N ILE A 29 -6.98 -4.13 3.22
CA ILE A 29 -6.94 -4.00 1.76
C ILE A 29 -5.50 -4.04 1.28
N LEU A 30 -5.25 -4.81 0.22
CA LEU A 30 -3.98 -4.93 -0.45
C LEU A 30 -4.15 -4.60 -1.93
N CYS A 31 -3.40 -3.61 -2.39
CA CYS A 31 -3.32 -3.24 -3.80
C CYS A 31 -1.89 -3.41 -4.30
N ASP A 32 -1.68 -4.37 -5.19
CA ASP A 32 -0.42 -4.55 -5.90
C ASP A 32 -0.55 -4.24 -7.39
N GLY A 33 0.54 -4.33 -8.12
CA GLY A 33 0.53 -4.26 -9.58
C GLY A 33 1.37 -3.15 -10.17
N ALA A 34 1.05 -2.77 -11.41
CA ALA A 34 1.82 -1.87 -12.26
C ALA A 34 2.10 -0.48 -11.63
N VAL A 35 3.23 0.11 -12.00
CA VAL A 35 3.52 1.52 -11.68
C VAL A 35 2.48 2.45 -12.35
N ARG A 36 2.33 3.66 -11.83
CA ARG A 36 1.40 4.68 -12.37
C ARG A 36 -0.08 4.26 -12.45
N SER A 37 -0.47 3.18 -11.81
CA SER A 37 -1.87 2.71 -11.77
C SER A 37 -2.77 3.47 -10.80
N GLY A 38 -2.21 4.39 -10.00
CA GLY A 38 -2.97 5.22 -9.06
C GLY A 38 -3.22 4.58 -7.69
N LYS A 39 -2.60 3.43 -7.38
CA LYS A 39 -2.76 2.70 -6.12
C LYS A 39 -2.51 3.56 -4.88
N THR A 40 -1.30 4.14 -4.77
CA THR A 40 -0.87 4.93 -3.60
C THR A 40 -1.84 6.05 -3.29
N LEU A 41 -2.26 6.83 -4.29
CA LEU A 41 -3.20 7.93 -4.09
C LEU A 41 -4.57 7.43 -3.62
N CYS A 42 -5.13 6.41 -4.25
CA CYS A 42 -6.44 5.88 -3.86
C CYS A 42 -6.42 5.26 -2.46
N LEU A 43 -5.34 4.52 -2.13
CA LEU A 43 -5.18 3.92 -0.79
C LEU A 43 -5.00 4.99 0.28
N SER A 44 -4.18 6.01 0.04
CA SER A 44 -3.95 7.08 1.01
C SER A 44 -5.22 7.92 1.25
N LEU A 45 -5.97 8.25 0.21
CA LEU A 45 -7.29 8.90 0.34
C LEU A 45 -8.27 8.01 1.11
N SER A 46 -8.37 6.74 0.74
CA SER A 46 -9.23 5.75 1.42
C SER A 46 -8.92 5.66 2.91
N PHE A 47 -7.63 5.57 3.25
CA PHE A 47 -7.15 5.47 4.63
C PHE A 47 -7.52 6.69 5.48
N VAL A 48 -7.23 7.90 4.97
CA VAL A 48 -7.55 9.14 5.70
C VAL A 48 -9.07 9.34 5.81
N MET A 49 -9.82 9.07 4.75
CA MET A 49 -11.29 9.16 4.78
C MET A 49 -11.89 8.19 5.80
N TRP A 50 -11.44 6.93 5.83
CA TRP A 50 -11.86 5.95 6.82
C TRP A 50 -11.49 6.39 8.24
N ALA A 51 -10.24 6.78 8.47
CA ALA A 51 -9.76 7.20 9.78
C ALA A 51 -10.57 8.38 10.35
N THR A 52 -10.87 9.38 9.54
CA THR A 52 -11.63 10.57 9.98
C THR A 52 -13.13 10.31 10.05
N HIS A 53 -13.65 9.32 9.31
CA HIS A 53 -15.06 8.95 9.38
C HIS A 53 -15.36 8.06 10.61
N CYS A 54 -14.47 7.11 10.91
CA CYS A 54 -14.69 6.11 11.95
C CYS A 54 -14.15 6.52 13.34
N PHE A 55 -13.13 7.37 13.39
CA PHE A 55 -12.39 7.69 14.62
C PHE A 55 -12.26 9.18 14.87
N SER A 56 -11.98 9.54 16.14
CA SER A 56 -11.60 10.87 16.57
C SER A 56 -10.63 10.77 17.75
N GLY A 57 -9.55 11.54 17.72
CA GLY A 57 -8.51 11.55 18.76
C GLY A 57 -7.58 10.34 18.72
N GLN A 58 -7.61 9.56 17.64
CA GLN A 58 -6.81 8.34 17.51
C GLN A 58 -5.51 8.56 16.72
N ASP A 59 -4.60 7.63 16.91
CA ASP A 59 -3.30 7.57 16.27
C ASP A 59 -3.28 6.53 15.16
N PHE A 60 -2.65 6.90 14.04
CA PHE A 60 -2.49 6.09 12.84
C PHE A 60 -1.04 6.12 12.38
N ALA A 61 -0.60 5.12 11.62
CA ALA A 61 0.72 5.13 11.02
C ALA A 61 0.65 5.22 9.48
N LEU A 62 1.51 6.03 8.92
CA LEU A 62 1.88 6.06 7.50
C LEU A 62 3.32 5.54 7.40
N CYS A 63 3.51 4.39 6.80
CA CYS A 63 4.79 3.72 6.69
C CYS A 63 5.27 3.68 5.24
N GLY A 64 6.55 3.94 5.02
CA GLY A 64 7.22 3.85 3.72
C GLY A 64 8.65 3.35 3.88
N LYS A 65 9.35 3.07 2.78
CA LYS A 65 10.77 2.66 2.84
C LYS A 65 11.63 3.69 3.57
N THR A 66 11.41 4.97 3.30
CA THR A 66 12.03 6.09 4.00
C THR A 66 11.01 7.19 4.25
N ILE A 67 11.23 8.00 5.30
CA ILE A 67 10.35 9.15 5.59
C ILE A 67 10.36 10.14 4.43
N LEU A 68 11.52 10.39 3.82
CA LEU A 68 11.63 11.32 2.71
C LEU A 68 10.85 10.86 1.48
N SER A 69 10.95 9.56 1.11
CA SER A 69 10.15 9.02 0.00
C SER A 69 8.66 9.06 0.32
N LEU A 70 8.27 8.77 1.55
CA LEU A 70 6.88 8.82 2.01
C LEU A 70 6.30 10.24 1.92
N GLN A 71 7.05 11.26 2.34
CA GLN A 71 6.65 12.65 2.21
C GLN A 71 6.44 13.04 0.74
N ARG A 72 7.43 12.79 -0.11
CA ARG A 72 7.38 13.15 -1.53
C ARG A 72 6.31 12.38 -2.31
N ASN A 73 6.23 11.07 -2.11
CA ASN A 73 5.40 10.20 -2.94
C ASN A 73 3.94 10.11 -2.43
N LEU A 74 3.72 10.33 -1.14
CA LEU A 74 2.39 10.20 -0.53
C LEU A 74 1.85 11.54 -0.03
N LEU A 75 2.56 12.26 0.86
CA LEU A 75 2.00 13.45 1.49
C LEU A 75 1.87 14.63 0.51
N GLU A 76 2.91 14.92 -0.28
CA GLU A 76 2.88 16.07 -1.20
C GLU A 76 1.70 16.02 -2.17
N PRO A 77 1.37 14.89 -2.84
CA PRO A 77 0.19 14.80 -3.68
C PRO A 77 -1.13 14.72 -2.89
N LEU A 78 -1.13 14.17 -1.69
CA LEU A 78 -2.33 13.94 -0.89
C LEU A 78 -2.87 15.22 -0.22
N LEU A 79 -1.99 16.04 0.36
CA LEU A 79 -2.39 17.19 1.17
C LEU A 79 -3.21 18.24 0.40
N PRO A 80 -2.85 18.64 -0.84
CA PRO A 80 -3.68 19.57 -1.62
C PRO A 80 -5.08 19.03 -1.90
N ILE A 81 -5.19 17.70 -2.12
CA ILE A 81 -6.46 17.04 -2.38
C ILE A 81 -7.33 17.06 -1.13
N LEU A 82 -6.80 16.65 0.01
CA LEU A 82 -7.53 16.66 1.28
C LEU A 82 -8.01 18.07 1.62
N ARG A 83 -7.16 19.09 1.47
CA ARG A 83 -7.54 20.49 1.69
C ARG A 83 -8.67 20.93 0.74
N GLY A 84 -8.58 20.56 -0.54
CA GLY A 84 -9.64 20.80 -1.54
C GLY A 84 -10.96 20.09 -1.23
N MET A 85 -10.93 19.00 -0.45
CA MET A 85 -12.10 18.27 0.07
C MET A 85 -12.61 18.82 1.40
N GLY A 86 -12.02 19.90 1.95
CA GLY A 86 -12.43 20.53 3.19
C GLY A 86 -11.76 19.98 4.46
N TYR A 87 -10.74 19.14 4.32
CA TYR A 87 -9.96 18.67 5.48
C TYR A 87 -8.97 19.74 5.95
N ARG A 88 -8.86 19.90 7.26
CA ARG A 88 -7.79 20.67 7.89
C ARG A 88 -6.57 19.76 8.03
N CYS A 89 -5.46 20.13 7.38
CA CYS A 89 -4.23 19.34 7.38
C CYS A 89 -3.06 20.17 7.91
N ARG A 90 -2.42 19.71 8.99
CA ARG A 90 -1.27 20.35 9.62
C ARG A 90 -0.14 19.31 9.77
N PHE A 91 0.96 19.55 9.08
CA PHE A 91 2.13 18.68 9.14
C PHE A 91 3.24 19.31 9.99
N ALA A 92 3.61 18.64 11.07
CA ALA A 92 4.72 19.00 11.95
C ALA A 92 5.96 18.16 11.55
N ALA A 93 6.80 18.71 10.68
CA ALA A 93 7.93 17.98 10.09
C ALA A 93 8.92 17.46 11.15
N GLY A 94 9.27 18.26 12.16
CA GLY A 94 10.19 17.86 13.24
C GLY A 94 9.67 16.68 14.08
N ARG A 95 8.34 16.57 14.25
CA ARG A 95 7.69 15.45 14.96
C ARG A 95 7.29 14.32 14.03
N ARG A 96 7.38 14.50 12.73
CA ARG A 96 6.93 13.54 11.71
C ARG A 96 5.46 13.14 11.87
N VAL A 97 4.60 14.11 12.21
CA VAL A 97 3.18 13.90 12.48
C VAL A 97 2.34 14.78 11.57
N LEU A 98 1.41 14.16 10.86
CA LEU A 98 0.34 14.81 10.13
C LEU A 98 -0.93 14.76 10.98
N THR A 99 -1.48 15.92 11.32
CA THR A 99 -2.80 16.03 11.95
C THR A 99 -3.83 16.32 10.87
N VAL A 100 -4.89 15.51 10.80
CA VAL A 100 -5.99 15.67 9.84
C VAL A 100 -7.32 15.75 10.58
N GLY A 101 -8.08 16.79 10.29
CA GLY A 101 -9.39 17.01 10.87
C GLY A 101 -10.47 17.27 9.82
N LEU A 102 -11.69 16.80 10.10
CA LEU A 102 -12.90 17.10 9.34
C LEU A 102 -14.08 17.34 10.30
N GLY A 103 -14.73 18.51 10.19
CA GLY A 103 -15.75 18.92 11.17
C GLY A 103 -15.14 19.00 12.58
N ARG A 104 -15.70 18.27 13.55
CA ARG A 104 -15.22 18.20 14.93
C ARG A 104 -14.23 17.07 15.19
N ARG A 105 -14.01 16.18 14.23
CA ARG A 105 -13.09 15.05 14.38
C ARG A 105 -11.67 15.44 13.95
N GLU A 106 -10.68 14.95 14.66
CA GLU A 106 -9.27 15.14 14.35
C GLU A 106 -8.49 13.90 14.77
N ASN A 107 -7.53 13.46 13.95
CA ASN A 107 -6.67 12.32 14.20
C ASN A 107 -5.22 12.65 13.83
N ARG A 108 -4.28 11.88 14.39
CA ARG A 108 -2.84 12.02 14.15
C ARG A 108 -2.32 10.86 13.33
N PHE A 109 -1.48 11.16 12.36
CA PHE A 109 -0.84 10.20 11.48
C PHE A 109 0.67 10.33 11.62
N TYR A 110 1.30 9.36 12.25
CA TYR A 110 2.75 9.30 12.44
C TYR A 110 3.42 8.73 11.20
N LEU A 111 4.54 9.32 10.77
CA LEU A 111 5.33 8.86 9.64
C LEU A 111 6.48 8.00 10.14
N PHE A 112 6.57 6.78 9.63
CA PHE A 112 7.64 5.83 9.93
C PHE A 112 8.36 5.38 8.66
N GLY A 113 9.69 5.22 8.75
CA GLY A 113 10.51 4.64 7.69
C GLY A 113 10.94 3.23 8.06
N GLY A 114 10.58 2.24 7.24
CA GLY A 114 11.01 0.85 7.38
C GLY A 114 12.22 0.55 6.50
N ARG A 115 13.38 1.14 6.82
CA ARG A 115 14.59 1.03 5.99
C ARG A 115 15.29 -0.31 6.14
N ASP A 116 15.41 -0.77 7.37
CA ASP A 116 16.18 -1.94 7.81
C ASP A 116 15.50 -2.61 9.01
N GLU A 117 16.05 -3.72 9.48
CA GLU A 117 15.54 -4.49 10.62
C GLU A 117 15.45 -3.67 11.92
N GLY A 118 16.41 -2.76 12.13
CA GLY A 118 16.43 -1.86 13.29
C GLY A 118 15.26 -0.89 13.33
N SER A 119 14.65 -0.61 12.18
CA SER A 119 13.50 0.30 12.06
C SER A 119 12.27 -0.20 12.81
N ALA A 120 12.16 -1.50 13.12
CA ALA A 120 11.06 -2.05 13.89
C ALA A 120 10.96 -1.45 15.30
N SER A 121 12.09 -1.02 15.90
CA SER A 121 12.12 -0.37 17.20
C SER A 121 11.43 1.01 17.22
N LEU A 122 11.40 1.71 16.07
CA LEU A 122 10.84 3.06 15.96
C LEU A 122 9.32 3.10 16.16
N ILE A 123 8.63 1.99 15.87
CA ILE A 123 7.18 1.87 16.00
C ILE A 123 6.75 1.17 17.29
N GLN A 124 7.69 0.81 18.15
CA GLN A 124 7.40 0.24 19.46
C GLN A 124 6.77 1.30 20.38
N GLY A 125 5.89 0.85 21.29
CA GLY A 125 5.29 1.70 22.31
C GLY A 125 4.12 2.58 21.83
N VAL A 126 3.79 2.61 20.52
CA VAL A 126 2.60 3.30 20.04
C VAL A 126 1.38 2.37 19.99
N THR A 127 0.19 2.95 20.20
CA THR A 127 -1.09 2.27 19.99
C THR A 127 -1.78 2.89 18.80
N LEU A 128 -2.12 2.09 17.81
CA LEU A 128 -2.64 2.56 16.53
C LEU A 128 -4.07 2.06 16.28
N ALA A 129 -4.88 2.90 15.66
CA ALA A 129 -6.18 2.53 15.12
C ALA A 129 -6.10 2.02 13.67
N GLY A 130 -4.94 2.12 13.03
CA GLY A 130 -4.71 1.56 11.71
C GLY A 130 -3.37 1.97 11.12
N VAL A 131 -2.98 1.29 10.05
CA VAL A 131 -1.71 1.52 9.37
C VAL A 131 -1.86 1.45 7.85
N LEU A 132 -1.19 2.36 7.18
CA LEU A 132 -0.97 2.30 5.73
C LEU A 132 0.52 2.09 5.49
N LEU A 133 0.85 1.03 4.75
CA LEU A 133 2.23 0.68 4.35
C LEU A 133 2.35 0.87 2.82
N ASP A 134 3.01 1.95 2.42
CA ASP A 134 3.29 2.24 1.00
C ASP A 134 4.63 1.62 0.61
N GLU A 135 4.67 0.95 -0.52
CA GLU A 135 5.82 0.15 -0.98
C GLU A 135 6.21 -0.97 0.03
N VAL A 136 5.21 -1.66 0.60
CA VAL A 136 5.42 -2.65 1.67
C VAL A 136 6.39 -3.77 1.30
N ALA A 137 6.49 -4.15 0.03
CA ALA A 137 7.47 -5.14 -0.45
C ALA A 137 8.94 -4.69 -0.29
N LEU A 138 9.20 -3.40 -0.09
CA LEU A 138 10.56 -2.89 0.13
C LEU A 138 10.93 -2.82 1.63
N MET A 139 9.99 -3.13 2.53
CA MET A 139 10.21 -3.05 3.98
C MET A 139 10.62 -4.41 4.55
N PRO A 140 11.44 -4.42 5.62
CA PRO A 140 11.73 -5.64 6.36
C PRO A 140 10.45 -6.24 6.94
N ARG A 141 10.40 -7.56 6.97
CA ARG A 141 9.26 -8.30 7.55
C ARG A 141 9.02 -7.93 9.02
N SER A 142 10.08 -7.85 9.81
CA SER A 142 10.04 -7.47 11.22
C SER A 142 9.35 -6.12 11.44
N PHE A 143 9.66 -5.12 10.62
CA PHE A 143 9.04 -3.80 10.70
C PHE A 143 7.54 -3.87 10.39
N VAL A 144 7.14 -4.57 9.32
CA VAL A 144 5.74 -4.72 8.94
C VAL A 144 4.96 -5.45 10.03
N GLU A 145 5.44 -6.58 10.52
CA GLU A 145 4.80 -7.35 11.59
C GLU A 145 4.66 -6.52 12.87
N GLN A 146 5.69 -5.75 13.22
CA GLN A 146 5.64 -4.85 14.37
C GLN A 146 4.58 -3.74 14.18
N ALA A 147 4.49 -3.14 13.00
CA ALA A 147 3.48 -2.12 12.70
C ALA A 147 2.05 -2.66 12.83
N LEU A 148 1.80 -3.86 12.35
CA LEU A 148 0.49 -4.52 12.47
C LEU A 148 0.16 -4.84 13.93
N ALA A 149 1.14 -5.32 14.71
CA ALA A 149 0.97 -5.63 16.13
C ALA A 149 0.63 -4.39 16.99
N ARG A 150 0.93 -3.17 16.52
CA ARG A 150 0.55 -1.93 17.21
C ARG A 150 -0.90 -1.53 16.97
N CYS A 151 -1.57 -2.11 15.99
CA CYS A 151 -2.96 -1.81 15.67
C CYS A 151 -3.91 -2.58 16.61
N SER A 152 -4.03 -2.11 17.84
CA SER A 152 -4.79 -2.76 18.93
C SER A 152 -6.06 -2.00 19.33
N VAL A 153 -6.37 -0.89 18.69
CA VAL A 153 -7.64 -0.18 18.88
C VAL A 153 -8.78 -0.99 18.24
N PRO A 154 -9.92 -1.18 18.92
CA PRO A 154 -11.06 -1.89 18.33
C PRO A 154 -11.48 -1.32 16.99
N GLY A 155 -11.64 -2.18 15.96
CA GLY A 155 -11.96 -1.77 14.61
C GLY A 155 -10.76 -1.31 13.76
N SER A 156 -9.53 -1.50 14.26
CA SER A 156 -8.30 -1.22 13.50
C SER A 156 -8.22 -2.03 12.21
N ARG A 157 -7.62 -1.44 11.17
CA ARG A 157 -7.50 -2.05 9.83
C ARG A 157 -6.17 -1.69 9.16
N TYR A 158 -5.83 -2.45 8.08
CA TYR A 158 -4.56 -2.35 7.39
C TYR A 158 -4.74 -2.00 5.91
N TRP A 159 -3.88 -1.11 5.40
CA TRP A 159 -3.77 -0.74 3.99
C TRP A 159 -2.38 -1.06 3.47
N PHE A 160 -2.29 -1.90 2.45
CA PHE A 160 -1.03 -2.29 1.83
C PHE A 160 -0.97 -1.85 0.38
N CYS A 161 0.13 -1.20 0.00
CA CYS A 161 0.45 -0.84 -1.37
C CYS A 161 1.82 -1.40 -1.73
N CYS A 162 1.96 -2.04 -2.88
CA CYS A 162 3.27 -2.42 -3.42
C CYS A 162 3.28 -2.53 -4.95
N ASN A 163 4.48 -2.48 -5.49
CA ASN A 163 4.78 -3.00 -6.81
C ASN A 163 5.33 -4.41 -6.66
N PRO A 164 5.15 -5.30 -7.66
CA PRO A 164 5.66 -6.66 -7.60
C PRO A 164 7.18 -6.73 -7.49
N GLU A 165 7.65 -7.70 -6.72
CA GLU A 165 9.03 -8.15 -6.63
C GLU A 165 9.16 -9.56 -7.23
N HIS A 166 9.96 -10.44 -6.65
CA HIS A 166 10.05 -11.83 -7.10
C HIS A 166 8.99 -12.73 -6.43
N PRO A 167 8.60 -13.86 -7.04
CA PRO A 167 7.51 -14.71 -6.54
C PRO A 167 7.78 -15.34 -5.17
N PHE A 168 9.06 -15.46 -4.78
CA PHE A 168 9.44 -15.99 -3.47
C PHE A 168 9.51 -14.94 -2.37
N HIS A 169 9.11 -13.72 -2.67
CA HIS A 169 9.11 -12.65 -1.69
C HIS A 169 8.17 -12.97 -0.53
N TRP A 170 8.60 -12.74 0.71
CA TRP A 170 7.83 -13.08 1.90
C TRP A 170 6.42 -12.47 1.89
N PHE A 171 6.29 -11.22 1.43
CA PHE A 171 5.00 -10.52 1.39
C PHE A 171 4.03 -11.15 0.38
N TYR A 172 4.53 -11.63 -0.76
CA TYR A 172 3.74 -12.35 -1.75
C TYR A 172 3.16 -13.63 -1.14
N ARG A 173 4.02 -14.47 -0.54
CA ARG A 173 3.64 -15.76 0.04
C ARG A 173 2.73 -15.63 1.26
N GLU A 174 3.00 -14.64 2.13
CA GLU A 174 2.27 -14.51 3.39
C GLU A 174 1.01 -13.65 3.29
N TRP A 175 0.92 -12.75 2.32
CA TRP A 175 -0.20 -11.82 2.21
C TRP A 175 -0.99 -11.95 0.93
N ILE A 176 -0.35 -12.03 -0.25
CA ILE A 176 -1.05 -12.07 -1.53
C ILE A 176 -1.65 -13.46 -1.75
N GLU A 177 -0.85 -14.52 -1.64
CA GLU A 177 -1.37 -15.90 -1.77
C GLU A 177 -2.40 -16.25 -0.70
N LYS A 178 -2.22 -15.75 0.52
CA LYS A 178 -3.11 -16.00 1.67
C LYS A 178 -4.14 -14.88 1.93
N ALA A 179 -4.41 -14.03 0.95
CA ALA A 179 -5.29 -12.87 1.15
C ALA A 179 -6.69 -13.25 1.66
N ARG A 180 -7.22 -14.37 1.18
CA ARG A 180 -8.52 -14.89 1.64
C ARG A 180 -8.48 -15.35 3.09
N GLU A 181 -7.46 -16.08 3.49
CA GLU A 181 -7.26 -16.57 4.86
C GLU A 181 -7.06 -15.42 5.85
N LYS A 182 -6.38 -14.36 5.42
CA LYS A 182 -6.14 -13.14 6.22
C LYS A 182 -7.30 -12.13 6.17
N ASN A 183 -8.47 -12.54 5.69
CA ASN A 183 -9.62 -11.66 5.54
C ASN A 183 -9.28 -10.33 4.82
N CYS A 184 -8.39 -10.39 3.83
CA CYS A 184 -7.89 -9.23 3.11
C CYS A 184 -8.60 -9.05 1.76
N LEU A 185 -9.01 -7.83 1.43
CA LEU A 185 -9.46 -7.47 0.09
C LEU A 185 -8.22 -7.28 -0.79
N TYR A 186 -7.99 -8.21 -1.70
CA TYR A 186 -6.89 -8.13 -2.66
C TYR A 186 -7.35 -7.58 -4.00
N LEU A 187 -6.64 -6.57 -4.51
CA LEU A 187 -6.90 -5.92 -5.79
C LEU A 187 -5.60 -5.73 -6.58
N HIS A 188 -5.49 -6.44 -7.69
CA HIS A 188 -4.38 -6.28 -8.62
C HIS A 188 -4.65 -5.12 -9.59
N PHE A 189 -3.68 -4.22 -9.77
CA PHE A 189 -3.77 -3.02 -10.58
C PHE A 189 -2.86 -3.07 -11.80
N THR A 190 -3.38 -2.66 -12.93
CA THR A 190 -2.64 -2.38 -14.17
C THR A 190 -2.64 -0.88 -14.47
N MET A 191 -1.83 -0.44 -15.42
CA MET A 191 -1.87 0.97 -15.88
C MET A 191 -3.23 1.37 -16.47
N ARG A 192 -4.03 0.40 -16.95
CA ARG A 192 -5.38 0.63 -17.51
C ARG A 192 -6.39 1.03 -16.44
N ASP A 193 -6.11 0.71 -15.19
CA ASP A 193 -6.98 1.05 -14.05
C ASP A 193 -6.87 2.53 -13.64
N ASN A 194 -5.94 3.29 -14.24
CA ASN A 194 -5.77 4.72 -14.01
C ASN A 194 -6.32 5.57 -15.18
N PRO A 195 -7.54 6.11 -15.07
CA PRO A 195 -8.13 6.95 -16.14
C PRO A 195 -7.37 8.25 -16.41
N SER A 196 -6.55 8.72 -15.45
CA SER A 196 -5.72 9.91 -15.63
C SER A 196 -4.49 9.67 -16.49
N LEU A 197 -4.16 8.41 -16.79
CA LEU A 197 -3.01 8.06 -17.60
C LEU A 197 -3.38 8.07 -19.09
N THR A 198 -2.87 9.06 -19.81
CA THR A 198 -3.17 9.17 -21.25
C THR A 198 -2.60 8.00 -22.05
N PRO A 199 -3.20 7.64 -23.21
CA PRO A 199 -2.67 6.60 -24.08
C PRO A 199 -1.20 6.85 -24.50
N ALA A 200 -0.82 8.10 -24.70
CA ALA A 200 0.55 8.48 -25.06
C ALA A 200 1.55 8.13 -23.94
N ILE A 201 1.21 8.50 -22.69
CA ILE A 201 2.05 8.18 -21.53
C ILE A 201 2.12 6.65 -21.34
N ARG A 202 1.01 5.93 -21.52
CA ARG A 202 0.99 4.46 -21.41
C ARG A 202 1.93 3.82 -22.44
N ARG A 203 1.81 4.18 -23.72
CA ARG A 203 2.72 3.68 -24.78
C ARG A 203 4.18 3.99 -24.47
N ARG A 204 4.48 5.15 -23.87
CA ARG A 204 5.85 5.48 -23.47
C ARG A 204 6.38 4.48 -22.42
N TYR A 205 5.59 4.13 -21.43
CA TYR A 205 6.00 3.13 -20.42
C TYR A 205 6.12 1.72 -21.02
N GLU A 206 5.21 1.35 -21.92
CA GLU A 206 5.24 0.07 -22.65
C GLU A 206 6.51 -0.05 -23.52
N GLY A 207 7.00 1.03 -24.10
CA GLY A 207 8.23 1.06 -24.90
C GLY A 207 9.52 1.26 -24.10
N LEU A 208 9.42 1.72 -22.83
CA LEU A 208 10.59 2.02 -22.01
C LEU A 208 11.21 0.74 -21.37
N TYR A 209 10.39 -0.25 -21.09
CA TYR A 209 10.80 -1.44 -20.37
C TYR A 209 10.73 -2.69 -21.25
N SER A 210 11.61 -3.66 -20.96
CA SER A 210 11.63 -4.98 -21.59
C SER A 210 11.85 -6.07 -20.53
N GLY A 211 11.67 -7.34 -20.89
CA GLY A 211 11.92 -8.49 -20.02
C GLY A 211 11.19 -8.43 -18.69
N SER A 212 11.87 -8.74 -17.59
CA SER A 212 11.28 -8.74 -16.25
C SER A 212 10.84 -7.35 -15.76
N PHE A 213 11.50 -6.27 -16.19
CA PHE A 213 11.05 -4.92 -15.86
C PHE A 213 9.70 -4.58 -16.49
N TYR A 214 9.48 -4.98 -17.75
CA TYR A 214 8.19 -4.83 -18.39
C TYR A 214 7.11 -5.61 -17.65
N ARG A 215 7.37 -6.88 -17.31
CA ARG A 215 6.44 -7.71 -16.55
C ARG A 215 6.10 -7.10 -15.20
N ARG A 216 7.10 -6.64 -14.44
CA ARG A 216 6.90 -6.07 -13.09
C ARG A 216 6.22 -4.70 -13.14
N PHE A 217 6.72 -3.78 -13.96
CA PHE A 217 6.32 -2.37 -13.88
C PHE A 217 5.14 -2.03 -14.81
N VAL A 218 5.00 -2.72 -15.94
CA VAL A 218 3.90 -2.47 -16.89
C VAL A 218 2.74 -3.42 -16.68
N LEU A 219 3.01 -4.73 -16.63
CA LEU A 219 1.97 -5.74 -16.39
C LEU A 219 1.62 -5.91 -14.92
N GLY A 220 2.52 -5.55 -14.00
CA GLY A 220 2.30 -5.69 -12.57
C GLY A 220 2.48 -7.13 -12.06
N GLU A 221 3.25 -7.96 -12.76
CA GLU A 221 3.44 -9.37 -12.43
C GLU A 221 4.57 -9.59 -11.43
N TRP A 222 4.36 -10.50 -10.51
CA TRP A 222 5.41 -11.04 -9.65
C TRP A 222 6.24 -12.04 -10.45
N CYS A 223 7.46 -11.67 -10.83
CA CYS A 223 8.32 -12.48 -11.66
C CYS A 223 9.78 -12.41 -11.23
N ALA A 224 10.54 -13.46 -11.55
CA ALA A 224 11.96 -13.49 -11.31
C ALA A 224 12.67 -12.37 -12.10
N PRO A 225 13.74 -11.77 -11.55
CA PRO A 225 14.53 -10.77 -12.25
C PRO A 225 15.16 -11.35 -13.52
N SER A 226 15.35 -10.51 -14.54
CA SER A 226 16.14 -10.87 -15.73
C SER A 226 17.59 -11.13 -15.31
N GLY A 227 18.17 -12.24 -15.79
CA GLY A 227 19.53 -12.63 -15.41
C GLY A 227 19.63 -13.55 -14.19
N ALA A 228 18.51 -14.14 -13.76
CA ALA A 228 18.57 -15.25 -12.81
C ALA A 228 19.48 -16.36 -13.37
N VAL A 229 20.40 -16.88 -12.52
CA VAL A 229 21.34 -17.95 -12.91
C VAL A 229 20.60 -19.18 -13.45
N TYR A 230 19.41 -19.43 -12.91
CA TYR A 230 18.50 -20.51 -13.36
C TYR A 230 17.14 -19.94 -13.70
N PRO A 231 16.94 -19.33 -14.89
CA PRO A 231 15.66 -18.70 -15.26
C PRO A 231 14.52 -19.71 -15.40
N MET A 232 14.84 -21.01 -15.62
CA MET A 232 13.89 -22.10 -15.70
C MET A 232 13.45 -22.66 -14.34
N PHE A 233 14.05 -22.23 -13.24
CA PHE A 233 13.74 -22.76 -11.92
C PHE A 233 12.26 -22.54 -11.56
N SER A 234 11.59 -23.64 -11.26
CA SER A 234 10.21 -23.71 -10.77
C SER A 234 10.16 -24.56 -9.51
N PRO A 235 9.67 -24.07 -8.38
CA PRO A 235 9.57 -24.88 -7.17
C PRO A 235 8.75 -26.14 -7.37
N GLN A 236 7.71 -26.10 -8.19
CA GLN A 236 6.83 -27.22 -8.45
C GLN A 236 7.54 -28.39 -9.17
N THR A 237 8.57 -28.09 -9.96
CA THR A 237 9.28 -29.09 -10.78
C THR A 237 10.69 -29.38 -10.28
N HIS A 238 11.31 -28.42 -9.53
CA HIS A 238 12.72 -28.51 -9.17
C HIS A 238 12.98 -28.63 -7.67
N VAL A 239 11.92 -28.55 -6.84
CA VAL A 239 12.02 -28.79 -5.40
C VAL A 239 11.35 -30.12 -5.09
N VAL A 240 12.10 -31.06 -4.53
CA VAL A 240 11.58 -32.33 -4.05
C VAL A 240 11.60 -32.35 -2.53
N GLU A 241 10.56 -32.89 -1.91
CA GLU A 241 10.49 -33.03 -0.45
C GLU A 241 11.47 -34.05 0.11
N ARG A 242 11.87 -35.03 -0.73
CA ARG A 242 12.86 -36.07 -0.39
C ARG A 242 13.77 -36.31 -1.59
N LEU A 243 15.06 -36.48 -1.33
CA LEU A 243 15.98 -36.94 -2.36
C LEU A 243 15.66 -38.40 -2.70
N PRO A 244 15.71 -38.77 -3.97
CA PRO A 244 15.65 -40.18 -4.36
C PRO A 244 16.81 -40.94 -3.70
N ALA A 245 16.50 -42.13 -3.19
CA ALA A 245 17.50 -43.02 -2.58
C ALA A 245 18.54 -43.51 -3.59
#